data_7e8ab4edeef22bdd91a88faf57ae2a17
#
_entry.id   7e8ab4edeef22bdd91a88faf57ae2a17
#
_cell.length_a   1.000
_cell.length_b   1.000
_cell.length_c   1.000
_cell.angle_alpha   90.00
_cell.angle_beta   90.00
_cell.angle_gamma   90.00
#
_symmetry.space_group_name_H-M   'P 1'
#
loop_
_entity.id
_entity.type
_entity.pdbx_description
1 polymer ?
#
loop_
_entity_poly.entity_id
_entity_poly.type
_entity_poly.pdbx_seq_one_letter_code
_entity_poly.pdbx_strand_id
1 'polypeptide(L)' 'MKRREPVIHDLNKCSFHEIEDNYYQCLFNENPQQVIPIKNLTIEECKFIKIDFNMIELVNTHIADCIFENCDLSNLEFNK' A
#
# COMPACT_ATOMS: atom_id res chain seq x y z
N MET A 1 -8.28 -24.93 3.00
CA MET A 1 -7.21 -24.32 2.31
C MET A 1 -6.79 -22.99 2.88
N LYS A 2 -5.51 -22.78 2.94
CA LYS A 2 -5.00 -21.63 3.54
C LYS A 2 -4.97 -20.48 2.60
N ARG A 3 -5.26 -19.30 3.08
CA ARG A 3 -5.16 -18.14 2.29
C ARG A 3 -3.72 -17.87 1.95
N ARG A 4 -3.48 -17.47 0.73
CA ARG A 4 -2.16 -17.14 0.32
C ARG A 4 -1.80 -15.76 0.79
N GLU A 5 -0.66 -15.61 1.34
CA GLU A 5 -0.19 -14.29 1.77
C GLU A 5 1.09 -13.94 1.05
N PRO A 6 1.38 -12.68 0.86
CA PRO A 6 2.65 -12.29 0.24
C PRO A 6 3.82 -12.79 1.07
N VAL A 7 4.86 -13.21 0.39
CA VAL A 7 6.05 -13.70 1.05
C VAL A 7 7.00 -12.53 1.19
N ILE A 8 7.25 -12.14 2.44
CA ILE A 8 7.97 -10.91 2.70
C ILE A 8 9.33 -10.82 2.03
N HIS A 9 10.08 -11.88 2.07
CA HIS A 9 11.44 -11.81 1.51
C HIS A 9 11.43 -11.70 -0.01
N ASP A 10 10.28 -11.86 -0.64
CA ASP A 10 10.19 -11.69 -2.08
C ASP A 10 9.72 -10.30 -2.45
N LEU A 11 9.45 -9.47 -1.47
CA LEU A 11 8.94 -8.14 -1.76
C LEU A 11 10.07 -7.17 -2.02
N ASN A 12 9.84 -6.23 -2.91
CA ASN A 12 10.79 -5.19 -3.21
C ASN A 12 10.44 -3.96 -2.40
N LYS A 13 11.45 -3.36 -1.79
CA LYS A 13 11.20 -2.15 -1.02
C LYS A 13 10.93 -1.00 -1.97
N CYS A 14 9.84 -0.31 -1.74
CA CYS A 14 9.41 0.78 -2.59
C CYS A 14 9.19 2.03 -1.78
N SER A 15 9.19 3.16 -2.47
CA SER A 15 8.94 4.45 -1.86
C SER A 15 7.70 5.07 -2.45
N PHE A 16 6.98 5.83 -1.61
CA PHE A 16 5.75 6.44 -2.09
C PHE A 16 5.98 7.58 -3.06
N HIS A 17 7.12 8.22 -3.01
CA HIS A 17 7.34 9.36 -3.88
C HIS A 17 7.76 8.97 -5.29
N GLU A 18 7.83 7.68 -5.57
CA GLU A 18 8.16 7.23 -6.91
C GLU A 18 6.98 6.54 -7.55
N ILE A 19 5.83 7.13 -7.44
CA ILE A 19 4.63 6.51 -7.93
C ILE A 19 4.44 6.76 -9.40
N GLU A 20 4.50 5.73 -10.20
CA GLU A 20 4.26 5.87 -11.62
C GLU A 20 3.36 4.79 -12.16
N ASP A 21 3.48 3.61 -11.63
CA ASP A 21 2.75 2.48 -12.13
C ASP A 21 2.12 1.69 -11.02
N ASN A 22 1.48 0.61 -11.36
CA ASN A 22 0.92 -0.26 -10.36
C ASN A 22 2.00 -0.84 -9.49
N TYR A 23 1.65 -1.09 -8.24
CA TYR A 23 2.57 -1.71 -7.32
C TYR A 23 2.25 -3.18 -7.19
N TYR A 24 3.27 -4.01 -7.29
CA TYR A 24 3.11 -5.43 -7.19
C TYR A 24 4.26 -6.00 -6.38
N GLN A 25 3.92 -6.70 -5.31
CA GLN A 25 4.91 -7.32 -4.43
C GLN A 25 5.91 -6.32 -3.91
N CYS A 26 5.40 -5.21 -3.39
CA CYS A 26 6.23 -4.16 -2.83
C CYS A 26 6.11 -4.12 -1.31
N LEU A 27 7.16 -3.65 -0.68
CA LEU A 27 7.16 -3.44 0.76
C LEU A 27 7.30 -1.95 1.03
N PHE A 28 6.34 -1.42 1.77
CA PHE A 28 6.36 -0.02 2.16
C PHE A 28 6.52 0.05 3.68
N ASN A 29 7.61 0.61 4.13
CA ASN A 29 7.82 0.77 5.57
C ASN A 29 8.33 2.14 5.94
N GLU A 30 8.18 3.11 5.05
CA GLU A 30 8.55 4.49 5.33
C GLU A 30 7.42 5.40 4.88
N ASN A 31 7.02 6.29 5.74
CA ASN A 31 5.95 7.21 5.41
C ASN A 31 6.44 8.31 4.49
N PRO A 32 5.54 8.87 3.67
CA PRO A 32 5.91 10.02 2.86
C PRO A 32 6.09 11.23 3.76
N GLN A 33 6.84 12.20 3.30
CA GLN A 33 7.10 13.39 4.10
C GLN A 33 5.98 14.42 3.98
N GLN A 34 5.10 14.23 3.04
CA GLN A 34 3.94 15.10 2.89
C GLN A 34 2.83 14.29 2.27
N VAL A 35 1.63 14.79 2.34
CA VAL A 35 0.48 14.08 1.80
C VAL A 35 0.67 13.90 0.31
N ILE A 36 0.49 12.69 -0.16
CA ILE A 36 0.63 12.39 -1.58
C ILE A 36 -0.61 11.70 -2.11
N PRO A 37 -0.96 11.92 -3.36
CA PRO A 37 -2.08 11.21 -3.96
C PRO A 37 -1.60 9.96 -4.68
N ILE A 38 -2.43 8.93 -4.62
CA ILE A 38 -2.22 7.73 -5.40
C ILE A 38 -3.50 7.53 -6.19
N LYS A 39 -3.41 7.66 -7.49
CA LYS A 39 -4.58 7.65 -8.34
C LYS A 39 -4.52 6.65 -9.46
N ASN A 40 -5.65 6.02 -9.71
CA ASN A 40 -5.85 5.22 -10.93
C ASN A 40 -4.82 4.12 -11.11
N LEU A 41 -4.52 3.41 -10.03
CA LEU A 41 -3.60 2.31 -10.17
C LEU A 41 -4.01 1.14 -9.28
N THR A 42 -3.27 0.07 -9.36
CA THR A 42 -3.56 -1.14 -8.61
C THR A 42 -2.38 -1.46 -7.70
N ILE A 43 -2.70 -1.83 -6.47
CA ILE A 43 -1.70 -2.24 -5.50
C ILE A 43 -2.02 -3.67 -5.12
N GLU A 44 -1.14 -4.59 -5.48
CA GLU A 44 -1.39 -6.00 -5.24
C GLU A 44 -0.23 -6.68 -4.54
N GLU A 45 -0.56 -7.55 -3.62
CA GLU A 45 0.41 -8.38 -2.91
C GLU A 45 1.52 -7.57 -2.27
N CYS A 46 1.15 -6.43 -1.73
CA CYS A 46 2.11 -5.55 -1.08
C CYS A 46 1.95 -5.61 0.43
N LYS A 47 2.97 -5.19 1.13
CA LYS A 47 2.92 -5.14 2.58
C LYS A 47 3.27 -3.74 3.05
N PHE A 48 2.46 -3.23 3.97
CA PHE A 48 2.64 -1.91 4.52
C PHE A 48 2.90 -2.04 6.01
N ILE A 49 4.02 -1.53 6.48
CA ILE A 49 4.40 -1.62 7.88
C ILE A 49 4.51 -0.21 8.46
N LYS A 50 3.71 0.05 9.49
CA LYS A 50 3.73 1.33 10.20
C LYS A 50 3.54 2.53 9.29
N ILE A 51 2.62 2.37 8.34
CA ILE A 51 2.31 3.46 7.43
C ILE A 51 1.09 4.20 7.93
N ASP A 52 1.17 5.53 7.89
CA ASP A 52 0.05 6.38 8.27
C ASP A 52 -0.70 6.75 7.00
N PHE A 53 -1.84 6.11 6.78
CA PHE A 53 -2.60 6.35 5.57
C PHE A 53 -3.35 7.67 5.58
N ASN A 54 -3.24 8.45 6.64
CA ASN A 54 -3.70 9.82 6.60
C ASN A 54 -2.79 10.67 5.73
N MET A 55 -1.60 10.16 5.41
CA MET A 55 -0.66 10.86 4.55
C MET A 55 -0.79 10.42 3.10
N ILE A 56 -1.71 9.53 2.80
CA ILE A 56 -1.85 9.01 1.45
C ILE A 56 -3.29 9.13 1.01
N GLU A 57 -3.51 9.82 -0.10
CA GLU A 57 -4.84 10.03 -0.62
C GLU A 57 -5.09 9.04 -1.75
N LEU A 58 -5.92 8.05 -1.48
CA LEU A 58 -6.19 7.02 -2.48
C LEU A 58 -7.40 7.41 -3.32
N VAL A 59 -7.22 7.51 -4.61
CA VAL A 59 -8.29 7.87 -5.53
C VAL A 59 -8.36 6.85 -6.64
N ASN A 60 -9.50 6.21 -6.77
CA ASN A 60 -9.70 5.22 -7.83
C ASN A 60 -8.56 4.21 -7.86
N THR A 61 -8.20 3.71 -6.71
CA THR A 61 -7.09 2.79 -6.56
C THR A 61 -7.61 1.46 -6.05
N HIS A 62 -7.17 0.39 -6.69
CA HIS A 62 -7.60 -0.95 -6.33
C HIS A 62 -6.53 -1.62 -5.49
N ILE A 63 -6.91 -2.12 -4.32
CA ILE A 63 -5.98 -2.76 -3.42
C ILE A 63 -6.44 -4.19 -3.20
N ALA A 64 -5.55 -5.13 -3.48
CA ALA A 64 -5.88 -6.55 -3.36
C ALA A 64 -4.73 -7.31 -2.73
N ASP A 65 -5.08 -8.27 -1.87
CA ASP A 65 -4.12 -9.21 -1.28
C ASP A 65 -2.95 -8.52 -0.59
N CYS A 66 -3.24 -7.42 0.11
CA CYS A 66 -2.21 -6.68 0.81
C CYS A 66 -2.28 -6.91 2.30
N ILE A 67 -1.16 -6.71 2.97
CA ILE A 67 -1.05 -6.87 4.40
C ILE A 67 -0.73 -5.51 5.01
N PHE A 68 -1.49 -5.13 6.04
CA PHE A 68 -1.27 -3.88 6.73
C PHE A 68 -0.89 -4.19 8.16
N GLU A 69 0.32 -3.84 8.54
CA GLU A 69 0.83 -4.14 9.85
C GLU A 69 1.12 -2.86 10.62
N ASN A 70 0.42 -2.65 11.72
CA ASN A 70 0.59 -1.46 12.56
C ASN A 70 0.39 -0.17 11.77
N CYS A 71 -0.57 -0.17 10.86
CA CYS A 71 -0.85 1.00 10.05
C CYS A 71 -2.05 1.75 10.60
N ASP A 72 -2.07 3.05 10.33
CA ASP A 72 -3.21 3.87 10.71
C ASP A 72 -4.13 3.97 9.51
N LEU A 73 -5.25 3.30 9.59
CA LEU A 73 -6.22 3.27 8.50
C LEU A 73 -7.49 4.03 8.84
N SER A 74 -7.43 4.90 9.83
CA SER A 74 -8.64 5.49 10.37
C SER A 74 -9.40 6.37 9.38
N ASN A 75 -8.69 7.00 8.44
CA ASN A 75 -9.35 7.83 7.45
C ASN A 75 -9.47 7.17 6.09
N LEU A 76 -9.16 5.89 6.03
CA LEU A 76 -9.19 5.23 4.75
C LEU A 76 -10.58 4.71 4.47
N GLU A 77 -11.05 4.94 3.26
CA GLU A 77 -12.34 4.44 2.83
C GLU A 77 -12.14 3.48 1.68
N PHE A 78 -12.63 2.27 1.87
CA PHE A 78 -12.54 1.29 0.81
C PHE A 78 -13.88 1.26 0.10
N ASN A 79 -13.94 1.91 -1.04
CA ASN A 79 -15.16 1.93 -1.80
C ASN A 79 -15.35 0.65 -2.55
N LYS A 80 -16.58 0.26 -2.66
CA LYS A 80 -16.88 -0.97 -3.33
C LYS A 80 -17.25 -0.76 -4.74
#